data_3c772746a4fc27af6978946709093a38
#
_entry.id   3c772746a4fc27af6978946709093a38
#
_cell.length_a   1.000
_cell.length_b   1.000
_cell.length_c   1.000
_cell.angle_alpha   90.00
_cell.angle_beta   90.00
_cell.angle_gamma   90.00
#
_symmetry.space_group_name_H-M   'P 1'
#
loop_
_entity.id
_entity.type
_entity.pdbx_description
1 polymer ?
#
loop_
_entity_poly.entity_id
_entity_poly.type
_entity_poly.pdbx_seq_one_letter_code
_entity_poly.pdbx_strand_id
1 'polypeptide(L)'
;MGDELRTGRHRIRVGTVVIDAADLEEAVAFWSAALDTSVVTGDPAQDRYVSLGQAAGGLRLLLHRASERGARNGVHLDLETDDPEAEVARLTAIGASRERPLGHGAWVLADPAGNRFCVIYPETPSWPQDTKVVAGPTPTGP
;
A
#
# COMPACT_ATOMS: atom_id res chain seq x y z
N MET A 1 -9.44 19.29 -8.09
CA MET A 1 -8.71 19.12 -6.83
C MET A 1 -9.00 20.21 -5.83
N GLY A 2 -9.21 21.30 -6.22
CA GLY A 2 -9.74 22.49 -5.64
C GLY A 2 -9.79 22.59 -4.12
N ASP A 3 -10.95 22.97 -3.65
CA ASP A 3 -11.15 23.33 -2.26
C ASP A 3 -11.03 22.18 -1.25
N GLU A 4 -11.26 20.95 -1.70
CA GLU A 4 -11.14 19.77 -0.83
C GLU A 4 -9.75 19.66 -0.19
N LEU A 5 -8.71 19.85 -1.00
CA LEU A 5 -7.34 19.71 -0.53
C LEU A 5 -6.87 20.97 0.22
N ARG A 6 -7.43 22.14 -0.11
CA ARG A 6 -7.10 23.40 0.56
C ARG A 6 -7.55 23.46 2.03
N THR A 7 -8.52 22.62 2.42
CA THR A 7 -9.06 22.59 3.77
C THR A 7 -8.42 21.53 4.65
N GLY A 8 -7.20 21.09 4.33
CA GLY A 8 -6.51 20.06 5.09
C GLY A 8 -6.98 18.65 4.78
N ARG A 9 -7.74 18.49 3.71
CA ARG A 9 -8.19 17.19 3.24
C ARG A 9 -7.18 16.58 2.28
N HIS A 10 -7.17 15.28 2.23
CA HIS A 10 -6.33 14.52 1.31
C HIS A 10 -7.06 13.27 0.86
N ARG A 11 -6.53 12.61 -0.15
CA ARG A 11 -7.14 11.41 -0.71
C ARG A 11 -6.41 10.17 -0.23
N ILE A 12 -7.18 9.10 -0.06
CA ILE A 12 -6.63 7.78 0.28
C ILE A 12 -7.31 6.70 -0.54
N ARG A 13 -6.59 5.62 -0.74
CA ARG A 13 -7.15 4.36 -1.22
C ARG A 13 -6.22 3.21 -0.88
N VAL A 14 -6.74 1.97 -0.94
CA VAL A 14 -5.86 0.80 -0.98
C VAL A 14 -5.30 0.73 -2.40
N GLY A 15 -3.99 0.91 -2.54
CA GLY A 15 -3.36 0.88 -3.85
C GLY A 15 -2.97 -0.51 -4.29
N THR A 16 -2.46 -1.31 -3.37
CA THR A 16 -1.88 -2.60 -3.70
C THR A 16 -1.97 -3.55 -2.52
N VAL A 17 -2.19 -4.81 -2.80
CA VAL A 17 -1.99 -5.91 -1.84
C VAL A 17 -0.62 -6.50 -2.15
N VAL A 18 0.27 -6.51 -1.17
CA VAL A 18 1.63 -7.03 -1.31
C VAL A 18 1.71 -8.40 -0.66
N ILE A 19 2.21 -9.38 -1.41
CA ILE A 19 2.36 -10.76 -0.93
C ILE A 19 3.83 -11.12 -0.98
N ASP A 20 4.37 -11.51 0.16
CA ASP A 20 5.76 -11.96 0.25
C ASP A 20 5.88 -13.40 -0.19
N ALA A 21 6.95 -13.71 -0.93
CA ALA A 21 7.22 -15.06 -1.38
C ALA A 21 8.73 -15.27 -1.46
N ALA A 22 9.20 -16.41 -0.96
CA ALA A 22 10.61 -16.78 -1.07
C ALA A 22 10.99 -17.10 -2.53
N ASP A 23 10.07 -17.69 -3.27
CA ASP A 23 10.22 -18.05 -4.68
C ASP A 23 9.21 -17.26 -5.52
N LEU A 24 9.69 -16.21 -6.17
CA LEU A 24 8.82 -15.36 -6.98
C LEU A 24 8.28 -16.08 -8.22
N GLU A 25 9.04 -16.97 -8.81
CA GLU A 25 8.57 -17.72 -9.99
C GLU A 25 7.38 -18.60 -9.63
N GLU A 26 7.46 -19.30 -8.50
CA GLU A 26 6.37 -20.11 -7.97
C GLU A 26 5.13 -19.22 -7.65
N ALA A 27 5.36 -18.09 -7.01
CA ALA A 27 4.27 -17.16 -6.65
C ALA A 27 3.59 -16.57 -7.88
N VAL A 28 4.36 -16.19 -8.90
CA VAL A 28 3.82 -15.69 -10.17
C VAL A 28 2.96 -16.76 -10.84
N ALA A 29 3.45 -17.99 -10.90
CA ALA A 29 2.69 -19.08 -11.51
C ALA A 29 1.37 -19.30 -10.80
N PHE A 30 1.39 -19.34 -9.47
CA PHE A 30 0.19 -19.58 -8.68
C PHE A 30 -0.82 -18.42 -8.81
N TRP A 31 -0.39 -17.20 -8.53
CA TRP A 31 -1.31 -16.07 -8.48
C TRP A 31 -1.81 -15.64 -9.86
N SER A 32 -0.96 -15.79 -10.90
CA SER A 32 -1.40 -15.52 -12.27
C SER A 32 -2.51 -16.47 -12.70
N ALA A 33 -2.35 -17.75 -12.37
CA ALA A 33 -3.38 -18.75 -12.69
C ALA A 33 -4.64 -18.56 -11.83
N ALA A 34 -4.45 -18.34 -10.52
CA ALA A 34 -5.58 -18.20 -9.60
C ALA A 34 -6.47 -16.99 -9.93
N LEU A 35 -5.88 -15.90 -10.37
CA LEU A 35 -6.60 -14.65 -10.61
C LEU A 35 -6.75 -14.31 -12.09
N ASP A 36 -6.34 -15.20 -12.96
CA ASP A 36 -6.38 -15.02 -14.42
C ASP A 36 -5.76 -13.68 -14.84
N THR A 37 -4.52 -13.48 -14.44
CA THR A 37 -3.76 -12.28 -14.75
C THR A 37 -2.35 -12.67 -15.18
N SER A 38 -1.51 -11.68 -15.46
CA SER A 38 -0.14 -11.91 -15.89
C SER A 38 0.78 -10.81 -15.38
N VAL A 39 2.09 -11.05 -15.46
CA VAL A 39 3.10 -10.07 -15.06
C VAL A 39 2.99 -8.82 -15.92
N VAL A 40 2.95 -7.66 -15.27
CA VAL A 40 2.99 -6.35 -15.92
C VAL A 40 4.39 -5.76 -15.84
N THR A 41 5.03 -5.83 -14.67
CA THR A 41 6.39 -5.33 -14.50
C THR A 41 7.18 -6.30 -13.61
N GLY A 42 8.48 -6.37 -13.86
CA GLY A 42 9.41 -7.17 -13.08
C GLY A 42 9.69 -8.54 -13.69
N ASP A 43 10.85 -9.06 -13.35
CA ASP A 43 11.31 -10.39 -13.75
C ASP A 43 11.34 -11.27 -12.49
N PRO A 44 10.49 -12.32 -12.40
CA PRO A 44 10.47 -13.17 -11.21
C PRO A 44 11.77 -13.91 -10.95
N ALA A 45 12.65 -14.02 -11.95
CA ALA A 45 13.95 -14.67 -11.76
C ALA A 45 14.99 -13.75 -11.13
N GLN A 46 14.85 -12.43 -11.27
CA GLN A 46 15.91 -11.48 -10.91
C GLN A 46 15.47 -10.36 -9.99
N ASP A 47 14.24 -9.88 -10.12
CA ASP A 47 13.81 -8.68 -9.44
C ASP A 47 13.29 -8.96 -8.03
N ARG A 48 13.30 -7.92 -7.20
CA ARG A 48 12.76 -8.00 -5.84
C ARG A 48 11.24 -7.94 -5.84
N TYR A 49 10.66 -7.25 -6.82
CA TYR A 49 9.23 -7.05 -6.93
C TYR A 49 8.73 -7.44 -8.31
N VAL A 50 7.58 -8.06 -8.34
CA VAL A 50 6.86 -8.36 -9.59
C VAL A 50 5.43 -7.88 -9.44
N SER A 51 4.99 -7.04 -10.36
CA SER A 51 3.61 -6.54 -10.36
C SER A 51 2.78 -7.37 -11.33
N LEU A 52 1.65 -7.87 -10.85
CA LEU A 52 0.67 -8.54 -11.68
C LEU A 52 -0.34 -7.52 -12.21
N GLY A 53 -0.99 -7.86 -13.32
CA GLY A 53 -2.06 -7.06 -13.87
C GLY A 53 -3.25 -7.01 -12.91
N GLN A 54 -4.15 -6.09 -13.19
CA GLN A 54 -5.32 -5.88 -12.35
C GLN A 54 -6.17 -7.13 -12.30
N ALA A 55 -6.43 -7.63 -11.10
CA ALA A 55 -7.29 -8.77 -10.87
C ALA A 55 -8.75 -8.36 -10.89
N ALA A 56 -9.65 -9.34 -10.96
CA ALA A 56 -11.07 -9.11 -10.78
C ALA A 56 -11.29 -8.41 -9.43
N GLY A 57 -12.11 -7.38 -9.42
CA GLY A 57 -12.31 -6.55 -8.25
C GLY A 57 -11.43 -5.29 -8.23
N GLY A 58 -10.56 -5.13 -9.21
CA GLY A 58 -9.79 -3.90 -9.40
C GLY A 58 -8.54 -3.77 -8.55
N LEU A 59 -8.20 -4.77 -7.74
CA LEU A 59 -7.01 -4.72 -6.91
C LEU A 59 -5.77 -5.13 -7.69
N ARG A 60 -4.66 -4.46 -7.43
CA ARG A 60 -3.36 -4.85 -7.94
C ARG A 60 -2.62 -5.68 -6.90
N LEU A 61 -2.00 -6.76 -7.35
CA LEU A 61 -1.10 -7.54 -6.52
C LEU A 61 0.35 -7.21 -6.86
N LEU A 62 1.15 -7.02 -5.83
CA LEU A 62 2.60 -6.89 -5.94
C LEU A 62 3.21 -8.06 -5.19
N LEU A 63 4.03 -8.85 -5.87
CA LEU A 63 4.75 -9.95 -5.26
C LEU A 63 6.13 -9.46 -4.86
N HIS A 64 6.51 -9.71 -3.63
CA HIS A 64 7.77 -9.25 -3.05
C HIS A 64 8.62 -10.44 -2.64
N ARG A 65 9.89 -10.46 -3.07
CA ARG A 65 10.81 -11.52 -2.68
C ARG A 65 11.17 -11.39 -1.22
N ALA A 66 10.70 -12.33 -0.42
CA ALA A 66 11.06 -12.42 0.99
C ALA A 66 12.31 -13.27 1.14
N SER A 67 13.06 -13.03 2.21
CA SER A 67 14.28 -13.79 2.49
C SER A 67 13.98 -15.22 2.95
N GLU A 68 12.81 -15.47 3.53
CA GLU A 68 12.45 -16.75 4.10
C GLU A 68 10.98 -17.09 3.86
N ARG A 69 10.70 -18.39 3.70
CA ARG A 69 9.34 -18.92 3.64
C ARG A 69 8.66 -18.73 4.99
N GLY A 70 7.41 -18.28 4.97
CA GLY A 70 6.66 -18.06 6.20
C GLY A 70 7.10 -16.84 6.99
N ALA A 71 7.76 -15.90 6.33
CA ALA A 71 8.16 -14.65 6.96
C ALA A 71 6.96 -13.95 7.58
N ARG A 72 7.21 -13.24 8.69
CA ARG A 72 6.19 -12.47 9.39
C ARG A 72 5.57 -11.43 8.47
N ASN A 73 4.24 -11.31 8.52
CA ASN A 73 3.47 -10.41 7.66
C ASN A 73 3.62 -10.73 6.17
N GLY A 74 3.37 -11.98 5.81
CA GLY A 74 3.40 -12.43 4.41
C GLY A 74 2.47 -11.67 3.48
N VAL A 75 1.50 -10.93 4.01
CA VAL A 75 0.59 -10.08 3.23
C VAL A 75 0.45 -8.76 3.95
N HIS A 76 0.55 -7.66 3.21
CA HIS A 76 0.26 -6.33 3.76
C HIS A 76 -0.39 -5.45 2.69
N LEU A 77 -1.02 -4.37 3.14
CA LEU A 77 -1.62 -3.37 2.26
C LEU A 77 -0.67 -2.20 2.08
N ASP A 78 -0.67 -1.63 0.88
CA ASP A 78 -0.14 -0.30 0.65
C ASP A 78 -1.31 0.66 0.51
N LEU A 79 -1.39 1.64 1.40
CA LEU A 79 -2.34 2.73 1.28
C LEU A 79 -1.69 3.86 0.50
N GLU A 80 -2.31 4.24 -0.58
CA GLU A 80 -1.83 5.37 -1.39
C GLU A 80 -2.52 6.64 -0.95
N THR A 81 -1.76 7.71 -0.84
CA THR A 81 -2.26 9.03 -0.46
C THR A 81 -1.42 10.12 -1.12
N ASP A 82 -2.04 11.24 -1.42
CA ASP A 82 -1.31 12.42 -1.93
C ASP A 82 -0.67 13.23 -0.81
N ASP A 83 -0.92 12.88 0.46
CA ASP A 83 -0.29 13.54 1.60
C ASP A 83 0.02 12.52 2.71
N PRO A 84 1.15 11.78 2.59
CA PRO A 84 1.51 10.77 3.58
C PRO A 84 1.63 11.32 5.01
N GLU A 85 2.17 12.52 5.19
CA GLU A 85 2.33 13.10 6.51
C GLU A 85 0.96 13.32 7.18
N ALA A 86 0.01 13.89 6.46
CA ALA A 86 -1.34 14.10 6.97
C ALA A 86 -2.04 12.76 7.23
N GLU A 87 -1.85 11.78 6.37
CA GLU A 87 -2.49 10.48 6.56
C GLU A 87 -1.90 9.72 7.75
N VAL A 88 -0.58 9.77 7.93
CA VAL A 88 0.06 9.17 9.11
C VAL A 88 -0.49 9.82 10.39
N ALA A 89 -0.62 11.14 10.41
CA ALA A 89 -1.19 11.85 11.57
C ALA A 89 -2.65 11.42 11.82
N ARG A 90 -3.44 11.32 10.76
CA ARG A 90 -4.84 10.89 10.89
C ARG A 90 -4.95 9.47 11.44
N LEU A 91 -4.18 8.54 10.89
CA LEU A 91 -4.22 7.14 11.29
C LEU A 91 -3.69 6.93 12.72
N THR A 92 -2.63 7.63 13.09
CA THR A 92 -2.12 7.53 14.47
C THR A 92 -3.12 8.10 15.47
N ALA A 93 -3.87 9.13 15.10
CA ALA A 93 -4.91 9.68 15.96
C ALA A 93 -6.06 8.69 16.23
N ILE A 94 -6.29 7.75 15.30
CA ILE A 94 -7.36 6.74 15.46
C ILE A 94 -6.85 5.36 15.88
N GLY A 95 -5.57 5.25 16.25
CA GLY A 95 -5.06 4.04 16.90
C GLY A 95 -3.90 3.33 16.22
N ALA A 96 -3.45 3.80 15.07
CA ALA A 96 -2.27 3.21 14.44
C ALA A 96 -1.00 3.60 15.19
N SER A 97 0.02 2.76 15.12
CA SER A 97 1.34 3.07 15.67
C SER A 97 2.38 3.13 14.55
N ARG A 98 3.36 4.01 14.73
CA ARG A 98 4.46 4.18 13.78
C ARG A 98 5.49 3.10 14.03
N GLU A 99 5.85 2.37 12.96
CA GLU A 99 6.86 1.32 13.04
C GLU A 99 8.20 1.80 12.47
N ARG A 100 8.21 2.29 11.23
CA ARG A 100 9.46 2.63 10.55
C ARG A 100 9.21 3.62 9.41
N PRO A 101 10.03 4.69 9.30
CA PRO A 101 9.95 5.57 8.13
C PRO A 101 10.52 4.87 6.90
N LEU A 102 9.92 5.18 5.74
CA LEU A 102 10.36 4.68 4.44
C LEU A 102 11.05 5.76 3.60
N GLY A 103 11.06 7.00 4.08
CA GLY A 103 11.57 8.14 3.34
C GLY A 103 10.47 8.95 2.66
N HIS A 104 10.74 10.22 2.43
CA HIS A 104 9.83 11.15 1.74
C HIS A 104 8.43 11.24 2.35
N GLY A 105 8.33 11.03 3.67
CA GLY A 105 7.05 11.08 4.37
C GLY A 105 6.27 9.77 4.41
N ALA A 106 6.71 8.76 3.67
CA ALA A 106 6.09 7.44 3.69
C ALA A 106 6.49 6.67 4.96
N TRP A 107 5.61 5.81 5.43
CA TRP A 107 5.82 5.07 6.69
C TRP A 107 5.25 3.66 6.64
N VAL A 108 5.90 2.77 7.39
CA VAL A 108 5.28 1.52 7.84
C VAL A 108 4.59 1.81 9.16
N LEU A 109 3.31 1.53 9.22
CA LEU A 109 2.50 1.63 10.44
C LEU A 109 2.00 0.25 10.85
N ALA A 110 1.45 0.17 12.05
CA ALA A 110 0.71 -1.01 12.48
C ALA A 110 -0.69 -0.58 12.94
N ASP A 111 -1.67 -1.43 12.66
CA ASP A 111 -3.02 -1.24 13.18
C ASP A 111 -3.07 -1.62 14.67
N PRO A 112 -4.21 -1.39 15.38
CA PRO A 112 -4.28 -1.74 16.80
C PRO A 112 -4.03 -3.21 17.12
N ALA A 113 -4.23 -4.11 16.17
CA ALA A 113 -3.96 -5.55 16.35
C ALA A 113 -2.51 -5.93 16.04
N GLY A 114 -1.70 -4.98 15.55
CA GLY A 114 -0.31 -5.23 15.20
C GLY A 114 -0.08 -5.60 13.74
N ASN A 115 -1.08 -5.52 12.89
CA ASN A 115 -0.91 -5.79 11.46
C ASN A 115 -0.23 -4.61 10.78
N ARG A 116 0.87 -4.87 10.09
CA ARG A 116 1.65 -3.84 9.42
C ARG A 116 1.07 -3.51 8.06
N PHE A 117 1.15 -2.24 7.71
CA PHE A 117 0.77 -1.73 6.40
C PHE A 117 1.63 -0.51 6.08
N CYS A 118 1.66 -0.13 4.82
CA CYS A 118 2.44 1.02 4.37
C CYS A 118 1.54 2.17 3.98
N VAL A 119 2.00 3.39 4.25
CA VAL A 119 1.38 4.62 3.75
C VAL A 119 2.39 5.24 2.80
N ILE A 120 2.04 5.34 1.53
CA ILE A 120 2.94 5.75 0.45
C ILE A 120 2.27 6.75 -0.48
N TYR A 121 3.10 7.43 -1.29
CA TYR A 121 2.58 8.23 -2.40
C TYR A 121 1.96 7.32 -3.46
N PRO A 122 1.05 7.86 -4.31
CA PRO A 122 0.44 7.07 -5.35
C PRO A 122 1.48 6.48 -6.32
N GLU A 123 1.36 5.20 -6.61
CA GLU A 123 2.25 4.49 -7.52
C GLU A 123 1.54 3.94 -8.74
N THR A 124 0.22 4.03 -8.80
CA THR A 124 -0.55 3.46 -9.91
C THR A 124 -1.07 4.56 -10.81
N PRO A 125 -1.04 4.33 -12.15
CA PRO A 125 -1.52 5.35 -13.10
C PRO A 125 -2.99 5.71 -12.95
N SER A 126 -3.79 4.84 -12.33
CA SER A 126 -5.22 5.10 -12.13
C SER A 126 -5.51 6.14 -11.05
N TRP A 127 -4.50 6.58 -10.31
CA TRP A 127 -4.72 7.64 -9.32
C TRP A 127 -5.32 8.88 -9.98
N PRO A 128 -6.35 9.55 -9.43
CA PRO A 128 -6.95 9.34 -8.09
C PRO A 128 -8.28 8.58 -8.10
N GLN A 129 -8.46 7.64 -9.02
CA GLN A 129 -9.69 6.84 -9.09
C GLN A 129 -9.90 6.04 -7.81
N ASP A 130 -11.15 5.90 -7.43
CA ASP A 130 -11.58 5.11 -6.27
C ASP A 130 -10.97 5.59 -4.95
N THR A 131 -10.59 6.85 -4.89
CA THR A 131 -10.10 7.45 -3.66
C THR A 131 -11.24 8.04 -2.85
N LYS A 132 -11.00 8.18 -1.55
CA LYS A 132 -11.87 8.97 -0.67
C LYS A 132 -11.11 10.18 -0.18
N VAL A 133 -11.80 11.28 -0.04
CA VAL A 133 -11.25 12.48 0.58
C VAL A 133 -11.49 12.38 2.08
N VAL A 134 -10.42 12.54 2.85
CA VAL A 134 -10.45 12.47 4.32
C VAL A 134 -9.78 13.71 4.89
N ALA A 135 -10.04 14.00 6.17
CA ALA A 135 -9.39 15.08 6.88
C ALA A 135 -8.67 14.52 8.09
N GLY A 136 -7.47 15.01 8.33
CA GLY A 136 -6.70 14.69 9.51
C GLY A 136 -7.30 15.31 10.75
N PRO A 137 -6.70 15.07 11.92
CA PRO A 137 -7.20 15.64 13.16
C PRO A 137 -7.19 17.16 13.08
N THR A 138 -8.26 17.77 13.60
CA THR A 138 -8.32 19.22 13.69
C THR A 138 -7.26 19.69 14.68
N PRO A 139 -6.47 20.73 14.32
CA PRO A 139 -5.51 21.26 15.28
C PRO A 139 -6.22 21.65 16.58
N THR A 140 -5.67 21.20 17.71
CA THR A 140 -6.15 21.59 19.02
C THR A 140 -5.44 22.85 19.46
N GLY A 141 -6.17 23.79 19.98
CA GLY A 141 -5.58 24.98 20.51
C GLY A 141 -6.21 26.23 19.96
N PRO A 142 -5.88 27.36 20.55
CA PRO A 142 -6.47 28.63 20.16
C PRO A 142 -6.09 29.01 18.75
#